data_f9c8c60e867589e7c9b79f1088614791
#
_entry.id   f9c8c60e867589e7c9b79f1088614791
#
_cell.length_a   1.000
_cell.length_b   1.000
_cell.length_c   1.000
_cell.angle_alpha   90.00
_cell.angle_beta   90.00
_cell.angle_gamma   90.00
#
_symmetry.space_group_name_H-M   'P 1'
#
loop_
_entity.id
_entity.type
_entity.pdbx_description
1 polymer ?
#
loop_
_entity_poly.entity_id
_entity_poly.type
_entity_poly.pdbx_seq_one_letter_code
_entity_poly.pdbx_strand_id
1 'polypeptide(L)'
;FTPQANAPAIDSPMAVDTSLLDVYWSELDGQPLPATLQEVRDYADRLEERYGVTILLSSQAKEACESVWDAVITTTDEAGLSDEPHAIARMLEALDRTLALYPEDFFRQMRNSMGEGGVRIMPVGHIDNDVNAIGLTSESYEWQNIFIDVNIDAFEGTICHEIWHATEGVILTRNWDSFDQEEWDRCNPDGFFYNEDAGAPASDPERWTFFYEFHPQDIYFVDAYARTNAKEDRARIMEYMMASEDVAGALMQSPAIVQKLEIMCRAIRDNFDTSGWSDLRWERLLPSA
;
A
#
# COMPACT_ATOMS: atom_id res chain seq x y z
N PHE A 1 -1.48 32.05 -23.78
CA PHE A 1 -2.56 31.09 -24.05
C PHE A 1 -2.75 30.25 -22.79
N THR A 2 -3.79 30.53 -22.04
CA THR A 2 -4.22 29.78 -20.87
C THR A 2 -5.30 28.81 -21.33
N PRO A 3 -5.14 27.51 -21.22
CA PRO A 3 -6.26 26.59 -21.29
C PRO A 3 -6.92 26.54 -19.93
N GLN A 4 -8.03 27.19 -19.81
CA GLN A 4 -8.96 27.01 -18.72
C GLN A 4 -9.71 25.70 -19.00
N ALA A 5 -9.22 24.59 -18.47
CA ALA A 5 -10.02 23.39 -18.39
C ALA A 5 -10.99 23.54 -17.22
N ASN A 6 -12.25 23.77 -17.54
CA ASN A 6 -13.35 23.60 -16.60
C ASN A 6 -13.39 22.11 -16.24
N ALA A 7 -12.85 21.75 -15.07
CA ALA A 7 -13.25 20.52 -14.43
C ALA A 7 -14.76 20.60 -14.19
N PRO A 8 -15.55 19.57 -14.52
CA PRO A 8 -16.95 19.54 -14.17
C PRO A 8 -17.03 19.66 -12.64
N ALA A 9 -17.84 20.61 -12.17
CA ALA A 9 -18.19 20.67 -10.76
C ALA A 9 -18.74 19.28 -10.38
N ILE A 10 -18.08 18.62 -9.43
CA ILE A 10 -18.64 17.44 -8.79
C ILE A 10 -19.86 17.97 -8.07
N ASP A 11 -21.04 17.61 -8.58
CA ASP A 11 -22.30 17.91 -7.93
C ASP A 11 -22.16 17.41 -6.47
N SER A 12 -22.52 18.29 -5.53
CA SER A 12 -22.62 17.94 -4.12
C SER A 12 -23.36 16.61 -4.00
N PRO A 13 -22.88 15.64 -3.23
CA PRO A 13 -23.58 14.38 -3.09
C PRO A 13 -25.02 14.69 -2.68
N MET A 14 -25.97 14.20 -3.48
CA MET A 14 -27.38 14.28 -3.12
C MET A 14 -27.50 13.76 -1.70
N ALA A 15 -28.17 14.51 -0.84
CA ALA A 15 -28.49 14.02 0.51
C ALA A 15 -29.25 12.70 0.33
N VAL A 16 -28.58 11.60 0.55
CA VAL A 16 -29.18 10.28 0.51
C VAL A 16 -30.09 10.19 1.73
N ASP A 17 -31.34 9.81 1.49
CA ASP A 17 -32.29 9.56 2.57
C ASP A 17 -31.74 8.42 3.43
N THR A 18 -31.14 8.78 4.58
CA THR A 18 -30.50 7.87 5.49
C THR A 18 -31.48 6.95 6.23
N SER A 19 -32.81 7.15 6.07
CA SER A 19 -33.82 6.30 6.68
C SER A 19 -33.93 4.89 6.06
N LEU A 20 -33.24 4.63 4.94
CA LEU A 20 -33.19 3.33 4.25
C LEU A 20 -31.80 2.71 4.18
N LEU A 21 -30.76 3.30 4.80
CA LEU A 21 -29.36 2.95 4.57
C LEU A 21 -28.60 2.51 5.81
N ASP A 22 -29.24 1.83 6.74
CA ASP A 22 -28.56 1.34 7.95
C ASP A 22 -27.81 0.01 7.74
N VAL A 23 -27.80 -0.55 6.51
CA VAL A 23 -27.11 -1.80 6.23
C VAL A 23 -26.20 -1.66 5.03
N TYR A 24 -24.90 -1.63 5.26
CA TYR A 24 -23.89 -1.80 4.21
C TYR A 24 -23.73 -3.28 3.88
N TRP A 25 -23.57 -3.61 2.61
CA TRP A 25 -23.43 -4.97 2.12
C TRP A 25 -22.00 -5.25 1.69
N SER A 26 -21.49 -6.42 2.09
CA SER A 26 -20.20 -6.88 1.64
C SER A 26 -20.18 -7.13 0.14
N GLU A 27 -19.14 -6.65 -0.53
CA GLU A 27 -18.89 -6.93 -1.95
C GLU A 27 -18.39 -8.35 -2.16
N LEU A 28 -17.83 -9.00 -1.13
CA LEU A 28 -17.27 -10.36 -1.21
C LEU A 28 -18.35 -11.45 -1.17
N ASP A 29 -19.28 -11.35 -0.23
CA ASP A 29 -20.21 -12.43 0.06
C ASP A 29 -21.69 -12.02 0.06
N GLY A 30 -21.97 -10.74 -0.15
CA GLY A 30 -23.32 -10.19 -0.16
C GLY A 30 -24.03 -10.24 1.19
N GLN A 31 -23.29 -10.38 2.29
CA GLN A 31 -23.80 -10.30 3.63
C GLN A 31 -23.68 -8.86 4.18
N PRO A 32 -24.47 -8.46 5.19
CA PRO A 32 -24.28 -7.18 5.83
C PRO A 32 -22.87 -7.04 6.41
N LEU A 33 -22.24 -5.88 6.19
CA LEU A 33 -20.99 -5.55 6.86
C LEU A 33 -21.20 -5.43 8.38
N PRO A 34 -20.17 -5.71 9.19
CA PRO A 34 -20.20 -5.46 10.61
C PRO A 34 -20.71 -4.06 10.96
N ALA A 35 -21.69 -4.00 11.87
CA ALA A 35 -22.35 -2.76 12.31
C ALA A 35 -22.01 -2.40 13.76
N THR A 36 -21.32 -3.28 14.47
CA THR A 36 -20.88 -3.07 15.86
C THR A 36 -19.37 -3.33 15.97
N LEU A 37 -18.71 -2.69 16.94
CA LEU A 37 -17.27 -2.90 17.19
C LEU A 37 -16.95 -4.36 17.54
N GLN A 38 -17.87 -5.09 18.17
CA GLN A 38 -17.66 -6.51 18.43
C GLN A 38 -17.67 -7.35 17.15
N GLU A 39 -18.60 -7.11 16.24
CA GLU A 39 -18.64 -7.80 14.94
C GLU A 39 -17.42 -7.45 14.08
N VAL A 40 -16.94 -6.18 14.15
CA VAL A 40 -15.70 -5.75 13.52
C VAL A 40 -14.49 -6.52 14.09
N ARG A 41 -14.42 -6.67 15.43
CA ARG A 41 -13.36 -7.46 16.07
C ARG A 41 -13.41 -8.92 15.62
N ASP A 42 -14.62 -9.52 15.64
CA ASP A 42 -14.80 -10.90 15.19
C ASP A 42 -14.40 -11.09 13.71
N TYR A 43 -14.59 -10.07 12.88
CA TYR A 43 -14.12 -10.07 11.49
C TYR A 43 -12.59 -9.98 11.41
N ALA A 44 -12.00 -9.07 12.14
CA ALA A 44 -10.54 -8.92 12.20
C ALA A 44 -9.86 -10.21 12.71
N ASP A 45 -10.43 -10.88 13.75
CA ASP A 45 -9.91 -12.16 14.28
C ASP A 45 -9.86 -13.24 13.19
N ARG A 46 -10.87 -13.32 12.31
CA ARG A 46 -10.86 -14.26 11.19
C ARG A 46 -9.75 -13.94 10.17
N LEU A 47 -9.49 -12.65 9.90
CA LEU A 47 -8.40 -12.25 9.01
C LEU A 47 -7.04 -12.56 9.62
N GLU A 48 -6.86 -12.30 10.93
CA GLU A 48 -5.64 -12.66 11.66
C GLU A 48 -5.34 -14.16 11.57
N GLU A 49 -6.35 -15.00 11.82
CA GLU A 49 -6.21 -16.46 11.73
C GLU A 49 -5.85 -16.90 10.30
N ARG A 50 -6.54 -16.33 9.30
CA ARG A 50 -6.37 -16.70 7.90
C ARG A 50 -5.00 -16.32 7.36
N TYR A 51 -4.57 -15.08 7.58
CA TYR A 51 -3.38 -14.53 6.93
C TYR A 51 -2.13 -14.51 7.83
N GLY A 52 -2.29 -14.61 9.14
CA GLY A 52 -1.18 -14.56 10.10
C GLY A 52 -0.65 -13.15 10.35
N VAL A 53 -1.49 -12.14 10.16
CA VAL A 53 -1.28 -10.74 10.54
C VAL A 53 -1.85 -10.49 11.93
N THR A 54 -1.60 -9.33 12.51
CA THR A 54 -2.25 -8.83 13.73
C THR A 54 -3.00 -7.55 13.40
N ILE A 55 -4.27 -7.43 13.79
CA ILE A 55 -5.08 -6.24 13.51
C ILE A 55 -5.43 -5.55 14.84
N LEU A 56 -4.91 -4.34 15.03
CA LEU A 56 -5.16 -3.55 16.22
C LEU A 56 -6.23 -2.50 15.92
N LEU A 57 -7.35 -2.58 16.64
CA LEU A 57 -8.51 -1.71 16.43
C LEU A 57 -8.59 -0.63 17.51
N SER A 58 -9.00 0.58 17.13
CA SER A 58 -9.32 1.67 18.06
C SER A 58 -8.20 1.86 19.11
N SER A 59 -8.52 1.91 20.39
CA SER A 59 -7.54 2.11 21.47
C SER A 59 -6.42 1.05 21.55
N GLN A 60 -6.59 -0.12 20.94
CA GLN A 60 -5.53 -1.13 20.87
C GLN A 60 -4.34 -0.66 20.01
N ALA A 61 -4.58 0.21 19.03
CA ALA A 61 -3.55 0.77 18.15
C ALA A 61 -2.76 1.91 18.81
N LYS A 62 -3.20 2.44 19.94
CA LYS A 62 -2.69 3.68 20.53
C LYS A 62 -1.19 3.68 20.76
N GLU A 63 -0.64 2.63 21.36
CA GLU A 63 0.80 2.53 21.62
C GLU A 63 1.61 2.56 20.32
N ALA A 64 1.13 1.87 19.28
CA ALA A 64 1.76 1.87 17.97
C ALA A 64 1.68 3.26 17.30
N CYS A 65 0.53 3.93 17.38
CA CYS A 65 0.35 5.30 16.88
C CYS A 65 1.30 6.29 17.57
N GLU A 66 1.41 6.22 18.90
CA GLU A 66 2.29 7.09 19.68
C GLU A 66 3.79 6.82 19.45
N SER A 67 4.15 5.65 18.90
CA SER A 67 5.54 5.30 18.59
C SER A 67 6.08 5.93 17.29
N VAL A 68 5.20 6.46 16.45
CA VAL A 68 5.58 7.12 15.19
C VAL A 68 6.02 8.55 15.52
N TRP A 69 7.22 8.93 15.08
CA TRP A 69 7.85 10.22 15.46
C TRP A 69 7.66 11.33 14.42
N ASP A 70 7.36 10.99 13.18
CA ASP A 70 7.24 11.89 12.03
C ASP A 70 5.80 12.09 11.53
N ALA A 71 4.83 11.56 12.27
CA ALA A 71 3.41 11.74 12.02
C ALA A 71 2.62 11.77 13.33
N VAL A 72 1.47 12.43 13.33
CA VAL A 72 0.46 12.34 14.39
C VAL A 72 -0.66 11.45 13.89
N ILE A 73 -0.79 10.26 14.47
CA ILE A 73 -1.79 9.28 14.09
C ILE A 73 -2.90 9.26 15.13
N THR A 74 -4.12 9.52 14.68
CA THR A 74 -5.32 9.52 15.52
C THR A 74 -6.05 8.18 15.34
N THR A 75 -6.32 7.47 16.43
CA THR A 75 -7.08 6.21 16.38
C THR A 75 -8.55 6.47 15.98
N THR A 76 -9.26 5.43 15.54
CA THR A 76 -10.65 5.59 15.06
C THR A 76 -11.61 6.08 16.16
N ASP A 77 -11.44 5.63 17.39
CA ASP A 77 -12.23 6.09 18.56
C ASP A 77 -11.91 7.54 18.95
N GLU A 78 -10.66 7.96 18.87
CA GLU A 78 -10.24 9.36 19.14
C GLU A 78 -10.68 10.33 18.03
N ALA A 79 -10.80 9.86 16.78
CA ALA A 79 -11.25 10.66 15.65
C ALA A 79 -12.74 11.04 15.71
N GLY A 80 -13.52 10.36 16.56
CA GLY A 80 -14.95 10.65 16.75
C GLY A 80 -15.78 10.41 15.50
N LEU A 81 -15.48 9.36 14.76
CA LEU A 81 -16.21 8.98 13.54
C LEU A 81 -17.69 8.72 13.85
N SER A 82 -18.57 9.26 13.01
CA SER A 82 -20.03 9.10 13.20
C SER A 82 -20.51 7.65 13.03
N ASP A 83 -19.74 6.86 12.29
CA ASP A 83 -20.03 5.45 11.96
C ASP A 83 -18.73 4.64 11.93
N GLU A 84 -18.05 4.60 13.08
CA GLU A 84 -16.76 3.93 13.24
C GLU A 84 -16.78 2.44 12.83
N PRO A 85 -17.78 1.62 13.25
CA PRO A 85 -17.79 0.21 12.88
C PRO A 85 -17.81 -0.02 11.38
N HIS A 86 -18.65 0.70 10.64
CA HIS A 86 -18.72 0.54 9.18
C HIS A 86 -17.48 1.10 8.47
N ALA A 87 -16.88 2.18 8.95
CA ALA A 87 -15.66 2.72 8.39
C ALA A 87 -14.52 1.68 8.50
N ILE A 88 -14.34 1.06 9.65
CA ILE A 88 -13.37 -0.02 9.85
C ILE A 88 -13.75 -1.24 9.02
N ALA A 89 -15.02 -1.65 9.00
CA ALA A 89 -15.47 -2.84 8.27
C ALA A 89 -15.19 -2.75 6.76
N ARG A 90 -15.40 -1.59 6.12
CA ARG A 90 -15.06 -1.37 4.71
C ARG A 90 -13.57 -1.52 4.45
N MET A 91 -12.74 -0.97 5.32
CA MET A 91 -11.29 -1.13 5.22
C MET A 91 -10.88 -2.61 5.40
N LEU A 92 -11.44 -3.34 6.37
CA LEU A 92 -11.16 -4.77 6.59
C LEU A 92 -11.61 -5.62 5.41
N GLU A 93 -12.71 -5.29 4.75
CA GLU A 93 -13.14 -5.98 3.53
C GLU A 93 -12.14 -5.78 2.38
N ALA A 94 -11.68 -4.54 2.16
CA ALA A 94 -10.63 -4.27 1.18
C ALA A 94 -9.31 -4.96 1.57
N LEU A 95 -9.00 -5.04 2.86
CA LEU A 95 -7.86 -5.77 3.37
C LEU A 95 -7.96 -7.27 3.03
N ASP A 96 -9.11 -7.91 3.26
CA ASP A 96 -9.31 -9.34 2.91
C ASP A 96 -9.08 -9.58 1.42
N ARG A 97 -9.68 -8.74 0.55
CA ARG A 97 -9.46 -8.81 -0.91
C ARG A 97 -7.97 -8.68 -1.27
N THR A 98 -7.29 -7.76 -0.63
CA THR A 98 -5.87 -7.48 -0.92
C THR A 98 -4.95 -8.58 -0.42
N LEU A 99 -5.11 -9.02 0.84
CA LEU A 99 -4.28 -10.08 1.41
C LEU A 99 -4.45 -11.41 0.67
N ALA A 100 -5.64 -11.68 0.12
CA ALA A 100 -5.90 -12.87 -0.70
C ALA A 100 -5.12 -12.92 -2.03
N LEU A 101 -4.52 -11.81 -2.47
CA LEU A 101 -3.66 -11.77 -3.66
C LEU A 101 -2.24 -12.29 -3.41
N TYR A 102 -1.85 -12.43 -2.14
CA TYR A 102 -0.53 -12.89 -1.73
C TYR A 102 -0.52 -14.41 -1.49
N PRO A 103 0.62 -15.08 -1.61
CA PRO A 103 0.75 -16.50 -1.27
C PRO A 103 0.34 -16.78 0.18
N GLU A 104 -0.19 -17.99 0.44
CA GLU A 104 -0.79 -18.36 1.72
C GLU A 104 0.10 -18.07 2.94
N ASP A 105 1.41 -18.34 2.83
CA ASP A 105 2.34 -18.17 3.93
C ASP A 105 3.09 -16.83 3.92
N PHE A 106 2.79 -15.93 2.98
CA PHE A 106 3.54 -14.69 2.79
C PHE A 106 3.67 -13.89 4.08
N PHE A 107 2.56 -13.53 4.70
CA PHE A 107 2.57 -12.71 5.92
C PHE A 107 3.10 -13.47 7.15
N ARG A 108 2.96 -14.80 7.19
CA ARG A 108 3.53 -15.63 8.25
C ARG A 108 5.06 -15.65 8.21
N GLN A 109 5.64 -15.42 7.04
CA GLN A 109 7.07 -15.29 6.86
C GLN A 109 7.59 -13.87 7.12
N MET A 110 6.74 -12.85 7.22
CA MET A 110 7.14 -11.46 7.46
C MET A 110 7.55 -11.24 8.92
N ARG A 111 8.68 -11.84 9.29
CA ARG A 111 9.29 -11.75 10.62
C ARG A 111 10.70 -11.21 10.50
N ASN A 112 11.21 -10.61 11.57
CA ASN A 112 12.58 -10.12 11.61
C ASN A 112 13.61 -11.25 11.41
N SER A 113 14.90 -10.93 11.34
CA SER A 113 16.00 -11.90 11.16
C SER A 113 16.10 -12.94 12.28
N MET A 114 15.47 -12.71 13.43
CA MET A 114 15.40 -13.64 14.56
C MET A 114 14.15 -14.54 14.53
N GLY A 115 13.26 -14.35 13.54
CA GLY A 115 12.01 -15.08 13.45
C GLY A 115 10.91 -14.56 14.38
N GLU A 116 11.06 -13.36 14.93
CA GLU A 116 10.14 -12.73 15.86
C GLU A 116 9.27 -11.68 15.17
N GLY A 117 8.18 -11.26 15.84
CA GLY A 117 7.29 -10.20 15.38
C GLY A 117 6.39 -10.60 14.23
N GLY A 118 6.16 -9.67 13.32
CA GLY A 118 5.28 -9.85 12.16
C GLY A 118 4.72 -8.53 11.64
N VAL A 119 3.56 -8.59 11.01
CA VAL A 119 2.84 -7.42 10.48
C VAL A 119 1.68 -7.09 11.41
N ARG A 120 1.61 -5.81 11.82
CA ARG A 120 0.43 -5.22 12.47
C ARG A 120 -0.25 -4.28 11.49
N ILE A 121 -1.56 -4.39 11.38
CA ILE A 121 -2.38 -3.53 10.53
C ILE A 121 -3.37 -2.79 11.41
N MET A 122 -3.40 -1.48 11.26
CA MET A 122 -4.18 -0.58 12.10
C MET A 122 -5.07 0.33 11.26
N PRO A 123 -6.40 0.08 11.27
CA PRO A 123 -7.35 1.10 10.84
C PRO A 123 -7.23 2.31 11.75
N VAL A 124 -7.00 3.49 11.18
CA VAL A 124 -6.86 4.74 11.93
C VAL A 124 -7.82 5.80 11.41
N GLY A 125 -8.15 6.76 12.27
CA GLY A 125 -9.09 7.80 11.93
C GLY A 125 -8.46 8.95 11.16
N HIS A 126 -7.15 9.16 11.28
CA HIS A 126 -6.42 10.18 10.54
C HIS A 126 -4.90 10.02 10.70
N ILE A 127 -4.17 10.40 9.63
CA ILE A 127 -2.71 10.50 9.62
C ILE A 127 -2.36 11.95 9.27
N ASP A 128 -1.78 12.68 10.23
CA ASP A 128 -1.35 14.06 10.04
C ASP A 128 0.18 14.10 9.93
N ASN A 129 0.66 14.38 8.73
CA ASN A 129 2.07 14.56 8.41
C ASN A 129 2.25 15.57 7.27
N ASP A 130 3.50 15.90 6.95
CA ASP A 130 3.83 16.93 5.95
C ASP A 130 3.38 16.58 4.51
N VAL A 131 3.06 15.30 4.23
CA VAL A 131 2.69 14.83 2.88
C VAL A 131 1.22 14.44 2.76
N ASN A 132 0.41 14.60 3.81
CA ASN A 132 -0.99 14.17 3.88
C ASN A 132 -1.16 12.69 3.49
N ALA A 133 -0.36 11.82 4.10
CA ALA A 133 -0.40 10.39 3.84
C ALA A 133 -1.77 9.81 4.21
N ILE A 134 -2.24 8.87 3.40
CA ILE A 134 -3.47 8.09 3.62
C ILE A 134 -3.17 6.66 4.09
N GLY A 135 -1.92 6.26 4.01
CA GLY A 135 -1.30 5.09 4.58
C GLY A 135 0.07 5.44 5.10
N LEU A 136 0.60 4.65 6.01
CA LEU A 136 1.95 4.82 6.55
C LEU A 136 2.46 3.50 7.11
N THR A 137 3.70 3.17 6.78
CA THR A 137 4.40 2.04 7.38
C THR A 137 5.52 2.52 8.28
N SER A 138 5.52 2.06 9.54
CA SER A 138 6.57 2.33 10.51
C SER A 138 7.19 1.03 10.98
N GLU A 139 8.51 0.96 10.95
CA GLU A 139 9.26 -0.20 11.40
C GLU A 139 9.59 -0.10 12.90
N SER A 140 9.33 -1.17 13.64
CA SER A 140 9.91 -1.38 14.96
C SER A 140 10.79 -2.63 14.92
N TYR A 141 11.53 -2.90 15.99
CA TYR A 141 12.44 -4.05 16.02
C TYR A 141 11.76 -5.40 15.69
N GLU A 142 10.52 -5.58 16.18
CA GLU A 142 9.77 -6.82 15.99
C GLU A 142 8.65 -6.69 14.96
N TRP A 143 8.11 -5.48 14.75
CA TRP A 143 6.85 -5.30 14.03
C TRP A 143 7.00 -4.36 12.84
N GLN A 144 6.38 -4.75 11.75
CA GLN A 144 6.04 -3.86 10.65
C GLN A 144 4.63 -3.33 10.93
N ASN A 145 4.52 -2.05 11.25
CA ASN A 145 3.26 -1.41 11.62
C ASN A 145 2.70 -0.67 10.40
N ILE A 146 1.56 -1.12 9.90
CA ILE A 146 0.84 -0.53 8.76
C ILE A 146 -0.40 0.21 9.29
N PHE A 147 -0.46 1.51 9.03
CA PHE A 147 -1.59 2.38 9.39
C PHE A 147 -2.34 2.74 8.12
N ILE A 148 -3.67 2.60 8.12
CA ILE A 148 -4.54 2.94 6.98
C ILE A 148 -5.65 3.86 7.47
N ASP A 149 -5.75 5.06 6.89
CA ASP A 149 -6.85 6.00 7.17
C ASP A 149 -8.17 5.42 6.65
N VAL A 150 -9.17 5.26 7.53
CA VAL A 150 -10.47 4.68 7.16
C VAL A 150 -11.37 5.63 6.38
N ASN A 151 -10.97 6.89 6.19
CA ASN A 151 -11.74 7.91 5.47
C ASN A 151 -11.37 8.01 3.98
N ILE A 152 -10.65 7.05 3.44
CA ILE A 152 -10.27 7.00 2.02
C ILE A 152 -11.23 6.11 1.22
N ASP A 153 -11.22 6.28 -0.12
CA ASP A 153 -12.05 5.49 -1.03
C ASP A 153 -11.24 4.41 -1.80
N ALA A 154 -9.90 4.53 -1.83
CA ALA A 154 -9.02 3.63 -2.60
C ALA A 154 -8.12 2.80 -1.67
N PHE A 155 -8.73 1.87 -0.92
CA PHE A 155 -8.01 1.06 0.06
C PHE A 155 -6.98 0.12 -0.56
N GLU A 156 -7.34 -0.61 -1.62
CA GLU A 156 -6.54 -1.71 -2.17
C GLU A 156 -5.15 -1.23 -2.62
N GLY A 157 -5.10 -0.11 -3.32
CA GLY A 157 -3.83 0.49 -3.74
C GLY A 157 -2.96 0.87 -2.55
N THR A 158 -3.53 1.62 -1.61
CA THR A 158 -2.85 2.05 -0.38
C THR A 158 -2.35 0.85 0.43
N ILE A 159 -3.17 -0.19 0.61
CA ILE A 159 -2.80 -1.39 1.34
C ILE A 159 -1.62 -2.10 0.63
N CYS A 160 -1.66 -2.25 -0.71
CA CYS A 160 -0.56 -2.86 -1.47
C CYS A 160 0.74 -2.06 -1.34
N HIS A 161 0.64 -0.74 -1.36
CA HIS A 161 1.77 0.18 -1.17
C HIS A 161 2.43 -0.03 0.20
N GLU A 162 1.65 0.01 1.25
CA GLU A 162 2.14 -0.13 2.62
C GLU A 162 2.66 -1.56 2.91
N ILE A 163 2.01 -2.59 2.34
CA ILE A 163 2.54 -3.96 2.42
C ILE A 163 3.92 -4.05 1.78
N TRP A 164 4.17 -3.31 0.69
CA TRP A 164 5.50 -3.31 0.09
C TRP A 164 6.54 -2.68 1.03
N HIS A 165 6.26 -1.54 1.62
CA HIS A 165 7.17 -0.94 2.61
C HIS A 165 7.48 -1.91 3.75
N ALA A 166 6.47 -2.57 4.30
CA ALA A 166 6.65 -3.60 5.31
C ALA A 166 7.49 -4.79 4.80
N THR A 167 7.28 -5.22 3.55
CA THR A 167 8.05 -6.30 2.92
C THR A 167 9.51 -5.91 2.74
N GLU A 168 9.77 -4.73 2.23
CA GLU A 168 11.11 -4.17 2.07
C GLU A 168 11.83 -4.05 3.42
N GLY A 169 11.13 -3.57 4.46
CA GLY A 169 11.65 -3.53 5.82
C GLY A 169 12.11 -4.89 6.30
N VAL A 170 11.29 -5.93 6.14
CA VAL A 170 11.66 -7.31 6.48
C VAL A 170 12.87 -7.80 5.67
N ILE A 171 12.89 -7.56 4.37
CA ILE A 171 14.02 -7.93 3.49
C ILE A 171 15.31 -7.29 4.01
N LEU A 172 15.30 -5.99 4.29
CA LEU A 172 16.47 -5.24 4.74
C LEU A 172 16.96 -5.69 6.14
N THR A 173 16.07 -6.13 7.03
CA THR A 173 16.47 -6.70 8.32
C THR A 173 17.18 -8.05 8.17
N ARG A 174 16.86 -8.81 7.13
CA ARG A 174 17.47 -10.12 6.84
C ARG A 174 18.75 -10.00 6.04
N ASN A 175 18.74 -9.13 5.05
CA ASN A 175 19.88 -8.89 4.18
C ASN A 175 19.86 -7.42 3.69
N TRP A 176 20.68 -6.59 4.33
CA TRP A 176 20.79 -5.18 4.03
C TRP A 176 21.19 -4.88 2.58
N ASP A 177 21.93 -5.79 1.93
CA ASP A 177 22.42 -5.64 0.57
C ASP A 177 21.44 -6.18 -0.50
N SER A 178 20.18 -6.51 -0.13
CA SER A 178 19.17 -7.05 -1.07
C SER A 178 18.79 -6.07 -2.18
N PHE A 179 18.95 -4.77 -1.95
CA PHE A 179 18.74 -3.73 -2.96
C PHE A 179 20.05 -2.98 -3.19
N ASP A 180 20.80 -3.40 -4.22
CA ASP A 180 22.00 -2.68 -4.68
C ASP A 180 21.56 -1.36 -5.30
N GLN A 181 21.94 -0.24 -4.67
CA GLN A 181 21.56 1.09 -5.11
C GLN A 181 22.10 1.42 -6.50
N GLU A 182 23.33 0.98 -6.84
CA GLU A 182 23.89 1.23 -8.17
C GLU A 182 23.14 0.43 -9.24
N GLU A 183 22.69 -0.78 -8.94
CA GLU A 183 21.88 -1.58 -9.86
C GLU A 183 20.51 -0.92 -10.08
N TRP A 184 19.88 -0.44 -8.99
CA TRP A 184 18.61 0.26 -9.07
C TRP A 184 18.71 1.57 -9.87
N ASP A 185 19.74 2.37 -9.61
CA ASP A 185 19.96 3.66 -10.28
C ASP A 185 20.22 3.50 -11.77
N ARG A 186 20.82 2.38 -12.21
CA ARG A 186 20.97 2.07 -13.65
C ARG A 186 19.64 1.86 -14.38
N CYS A 187 18.56 1.57 -13.65
CA CYS A 187 17.22 1.49 -14.23
C CYS A 187 16.56 2.87 -14.40
N ASN A 188 17.19 3.94 -13.93
CA ASN A 188 16.68 5.31 -14.03
C ASN A 188 17.24 6.02 -15.26
N PRO A 189 16.63 7.13 -15.72
CA PRO A 189 17.13 7.91 -16.85
C PRO A 189 18.50 8.53 -16.55
N ASP A 190 19.34 8.67 -17.54
CA ASP A 190 20.64 9.34 -17.41
C ASP A 190 20.49 10.73 -16.78
N GLY A 191 21.24 10.97 -15.71
CA GLY A 191 21.24 12.23 -14.99
C GLY A 191 20.04 12.46 -14.08
N PHE A 192 19.22 11.43 -13.85
CA PHE A 192 18.17 11.48 -12.85
C PHE A 192 18.75 11.32 -11.44
N PHE A 193 18.19 12.06 -10.49
CA PHE A 193 18.43 11.91 -9.04
C PHE A 193 17.09 11.96 -8.33
N TYR A 194 16.89 11.08 -7.37
CA TYR A 194 15.72 11.15 -6.51
C TYR A 194 15.71 12.48 -5.76
N ASN A 195 14.54 13.07 -5.62
CA ASN A 195 14.34 14.27 -4.84
C ASN A 195 13.92 13.85 -3.42
N GLU A 196 14.88 13.63 -2.54
CA GLU A 196 14.64 13.25 -1.14
C GLU A 196 13.83 14.31 -0.37
N ASP A 197 13.74 15.51 -0.93
CA ASP A 197 12.92 16.58 -0.38
C ASP A 197 11.54 16.58 -1.06
N ALA A 198 10.61 15.80 -0.49
CA ALA A 198 9.24 15.64 -1.00
C ALA A 198 8.47 16.99 -1.16
N GLY A 199 8.98 18.08 -0.59
CA GLY A 199 8.44 19.43 -0.70
C GLY A 199 9.01 20.27 -1.83
N ALA A 200 10.11 19.85 -2.49
CA ALA A 200 10.69 20.62 -3.58
C ALA A 200 10.04 20.21 -4.92
N PRO A 201 9.37 21.14 -5.64
CA PRO A 201 8.82 20.81 -6.94
C PRO A 201 9.97 20.46 -7.88
N ALA A 202 9.99 19.24 -8.39
CA ALA A 202 10.81 18.90 -9.53
C ALA A 202 10.45 19.87 -10.67
N SER A 203 11.42 20.33 -11.44
CA SER A 203 11.20 21.25 -12.57
C SER A 203 10.24 20.66 -13.62
N ASP A 204 10.04 19.34 -13.60
CA ASP A 204 9.10 18.57 -14.41
C ASP A 204 8.73 17.29 -13.66
N PRO A 205 7.76 17.34 -12.72
CA PRO A 205 7.44 16.22 -11.84
C PRO A 205 6.81 15.03 -12.57
N GLU A 206 6.26 15.23 -13.77
CA GLU A 206 5.56 14.19 -14.54
C GLU A 206 6.45 13.51 -15.60
N ARG A 207 7.60 14.11 -15.91
CA ARG A 207 8.52 13.56 -16.90
C ARG A 207 8.99 12.15 -16.54
N TRP A 208 9.04 11.27 -17.52
CA TRP A 208 9.40 9.86 -17.39
C TRP A 208 8.39 9.00 -16.62
N THR A 209 7.19 9.52 -16.37
CA THR A 209 6.15 8.77 -15.66
C THR A 209 5.14 8.16 -16.61
N PHE A 210 4.54 7.02 -16.20
CA PHE A 210 3.56 6.29 -16.98
C PHE A 210 2.33 7.16 -17.32
N PHE A 211 1.87 7.99 -16.41
CA PHE A 211 0.68 8.82 -16.64
C PHE A 211 0.93 10.04 -17.52
N TYR A 212 2.17 10.32 -17.87
CA TYR A 212 2.55 11.47 -18.70
C TYR A 212 3.18 11.07 -20.02
N GLU A 213 4.03 10.05 -20.03
CA GLU A 213 4.75 9.63 -21.24
C GLU A 213 3.91 8.67 -22.09
N PHE A 214 4.03 8.80 -23.42
CA PHE A 214 3.25 7.99 -24.36
C PHE A 214 4.07 6.85 -24.98
N HIS A 215 5.39 6.85 -24.79
CA HIS A 215 6.28 5.83 -25.31
C HIS A 215 6.85 4.98 -24.18
N PRO A 216 6.66 3.66 -24.19
CA PRO A 216 7.14 2.79 -23.13
C PRO A 216 8.64 2.92 -22.81
N GLN A 217 9.46 3.23 -23.81
CA GLN A 217 10.91 3.41 -23.65
C GLN A 217 11.28 4.66 -22.83
N ASP A 218 10.37 5.60 -22.71
CA ASP A 218 10.58 6.86 -21.99
C ASP A 218 9.96 6.82 -20.58
N ILE A 219 9.32 5.69 -20.20
CA ILE A 219 8.73 5.47 -18.90
C ILE A 219 9.75 4.80 -17.98
N TYR A 220 10.02 5.43 -16.86
CA TYR A 220 10.94 4.94 -15.83
C TYR A 220 10.27 4.84 -14.45
N PHE A 221 9.18 5.56 -14.25
CA PHE A 221 8.45 5.68 -13.00
C PHE A 221 6.95 5.52 -13.23
N VAL A 222 6.25 5.05 -12.21
CA VAL A 222 4.79 4.97 -12.27
C VAL A 222 4.19 6.38 -12.35
N ASP A 223 4.54 7.23 -11.40
CA ASP A 223 4.05 8.61 -11.29
C ASP A 223 5.10 9.55 -10.67
N ALA A 224 4.69 10.79 -10.40
CA ALA A 224 5.56 11.79 -9.79
C ALA A 224 6.01 11.39 -8.38
N TYR A 225 5.17 10.69 -7.61
CA TYR A 225 5.47 10.26 -6.26
C TYR A 225 6.58 9.20 -6.24
N ALA A 226 6.61 8.28 -7.21
CA ALA A 226 7.70 7.31 -7.41
C ALA A 226 9.09 7.96 -7.58
N ARG A 227 9.16 9.25 -7.94
CA ARG A 227 10.41 10.00 -8.11
C ARG A 227 10.94 10.63 -6.81
N THR A 228 10.25 10.47 -5.70
CA THR A 228 10.64 11.03 -4.41
C THR A 228 11.90 10.34 -3.87
N ASN A 229 11.88 9.04 -3.76
CA ASN A 229 13.01 8.20 -3.36
C ASN A 229 12.84 6.77 -3.87
N ALA A 230 13.89 5.95 -3.74
CA ALA A 230 13.88 4.58 -4.26
C ALA A 230 12.88 3.66 -3.53
N LYS A 231 12.55 3.92 -2.25
CA LYS A 231 11.54 3.13 -1.51
C LYS A 231 10.14 3.38 -2.07
N GLU A 232 9.79 4.66 -2.31
CA GLU A 232 8.51 5.03 -2.91
C GLU A 232 8.39 4.52 -4.35
N ASP A 233 9.48 4.55 -5.12
CA ASP A 233 9.50 4.01 -6.48
C ASP A 233 9.15 2.51 -6.47
N ARG A 234 9.76 1.74 -5.59
CA ARG A 234 9.44 0.31 -5.42
C ARG A 234 8.00 0.10 -4.94
N ALA A 235 7.55 0.86 -3.96
CA ALA A 235 6.20 0.76 -3.42
C ALA A 235 5.14 1.06 -4.50
N ARG A 236 5.35 2.11 -5.32
CA ARG A 236 4.44 2.44 -6.43
C ARG A 236 4.40 1.36 -7.50
N ILE A 237 5.53 0.76 -7.84
CA ILE A 237 5.55 -0.37 -8.78
C ILE A 237 4.71 -1.53 -8.22
N MET A 238 4.97 -1.94 -6.98
CA MET A 238 4.24 -3.08 -6.40
C MET A 238 2.76 -2.78 -6.20
N GLU A 239 2.39 -1.58 -5.81
CA GLU A 239 1.00 -1.15 -5.71
C GLU A 239 0.23 -1.44 -7.00
N TYR A 240 0.73 -0.99 -8.14
CA TYR A 240 0.04 -1.19 -9.42
C TYR A 240 0.13 -2.63 -9.93
N MET A 241 1.23 -3.35 -9.67
CA MET A 241 1.32 -4.77 -10.01
C MET A 241 0.28 -5.60 -9.25
N MET A 242 -0.06 -5.19 -8.03
CA MET A 242 -1.00 -5.91 -7.18
C MET A 242 -2.46 -5.43 -7.34
N ALA A 243 -2.68 -4.14 -7.43
CA ALA A 243 -4.03 -3.57 -7.38
C ALA A 243 -4.72 -3.43 -8.75
N SER A 244 -3.97 -3.35 -9.87
CA SER A 244 -4.55 -3.05 -11.18
C SER A 244 -3.90 -3.83 -12.31
N GLU A 245 -4.58 -4.88 -12.81
CA GLU A 245 -4.05 -5.70 -13.92
C GLU A 245 -3.88 -4.94 -15.22
N ASP A 246 -4.79 -4.02 -15.53
CA ASP A 246 -4.72 -3.22 -16.77
C ASP A 246 -3.52 -2.26 -16.75
N VAL A 247 -3.32 -1.55 -15.64
CA VAL A 247 -2.19 -0.65 -15.48
C VAL A 247 -0.88 -1.43 -15.41
N ALA A 248 -0.85 -2.53 -14.67
CA ALA A 248 0.31 -3.42 -14.60
C ALA A 248 0.72 -3.90 -16.00
N GLY A 249 -0.23 -4.39 -16.82
CA GLY A 249 0.04 -4.81 -18.20
C GLY A 249 0.61 -3.69 -19.08
N ALA A 250 0.17 -2.44 -18.87
CA ALA A 250 0.69 -1.29 -19.59
C ALA A 250 2.10 -0.88 -19.09
N LEU A 251 2.34 -0.88 -17.78
CA LEU A 251 3.65 -0.61 -17.17
C LEU A 251 4.71 -1.61 -17.64
N MET A 252 4.36 -2.88 -17.81
CA MET A 252 5.26 -3.93 -18.29
C MET A 252 5.69 -3.78 -19.76
N GLN A 253 5.18 -2.77 -20.47
CA GLN A 253 5.74 -2.37 -21.77
C GLN A 253 7.04 -1.54 -21.62
N SER A 254 7.32 -1.02 -20.42
CA SER A 254 8.54 -0.26 -20.12
C SER A 254 9.68 -1.21 -19.75
N PRO A 255 10.83 -1.16 -20.49
CA PRO A 255 11.99 -1.95 -20.11
C PRO A 255 12.55 -1.59 -18.73
N ALA A 256 12.48 -0.33 -18.34
CA ALA A 256 12.96 0.14 -17.04
C ALA A 256 12.11 -0.40 -15.89
N ILE A 257 10.79 -0.35 -16.02
CA ILE A 257 9.87 -0.92 -15.01
C ILE A 257 10.04 -2.45 -14.90
N VAL A 258 10.22 -3.16 -16.04
CA VAL A 258 10.50 -4.60 -16.04
C VAL A 258 11.77 -4.90 -15.24
N GLN A 259 12.88 -4.20 -15.51
CA GLN A 259 14.14 -4.41 -14.78
C GLN A 259 14.01 -4.12 -13.28
N LYS A 260 13.32 -3.04 -12.91
CA LYS A 260 13.03 -2.71 -11.51
C LYS A 260 12.24 -3.82 -10.83
N LEU A 261 11.18 -4.31 -11.47
CA LEU A 261 10.37 -5.41 -10.93
C LEU A 261 11.18 -6.71 -10.81
N GLU A 262 12.08 -7.01 -11.75
CA GLU A 262 12.99 -8.18 -11.66
C GLU A 262 13.90 -8.10 -10.43
N ILE A 263 14.45 -6.90 -10.11
CA ILE A 263 15.24 -6.68 -8.89
C ILE A 263 14.38 -6.95 -7.65
N MET A 264 13.14 -6.42 -7.61
CA MET A 264 12.23 -6.63 -6.48
C MET A 264 11.86 -8.11 -6.31
N CYS A 265 11.54 -8.81 -7.40
CA CYS A 265 11.23 -10.24 -7.36
C CYS A 265 12.42 -11.08 -6.89
N ARG A 266 13.64 -10.74 -7.30
CA ARG A 266 14.85 -11.38 -6.82
C ARG A 266 15.01 -11.16 -5.31
N ALA A 267 14.84 -9.93 -4.81
CA ALA A 267 14.93 -9.64 -3.39
C ALA A 267 13.91 -10.44 -2.57
N ILE A 268 12.67 -10.62 -3.07
CA ILE A 268 11.70 -11.50 -2.43
C ILE A 268 12.19 -12.94 -2.41
N ARG A 269 12.62 -13.50 -3.55
CA ARG A 269 13.06 -14.91 -3.64
C ARG A 269 14.27 -15.21 -2.76
N ASP A 270 15.17 -14.26 -2.59
CA ASP A 270 16.38 -14.42 -1.79
C ASP A 270 16.10 -14.35 -0.29
N ASN A 271 14.96 -13.77 0.13
CA ASN A 271 14.65 -13.52 1.53
C ASN A 271 13.43 -14.27 2.07
N PHE A 272 12.63 -14.90 1.21
CA PHE A 272 11.46 -15.68 1.59
C PHE A 272 11.58 -17.12 1.10
N ASP A 273 10.98 -18.06 1.81
CA ASP A 273 10.80 -19.42 1.28
C ASP A 273 9.67 -19.42 0.24
N THR A 274 10.05 -19.35 -1.01
CA THR A 274 9.12 -19.31 -2.15
C THR A 274 8.82 -20.71 -2.71
N SER A 275 9.32 -21.78 -2.11
CA SER A 275 9.21 -23.14 -2.66
C SER A 275 7.79 -23.66 -2.81
N GLY A 276 6.85 -23.14 -1.97
CA GLY A 276 5.41 -23.47 -2.03
C GLY A 276 4.58 -22.48 -2.85
N TRP A 277 5.18 -21.41 -3.35
CA TRP A 277 4.44 -20.36 -4.05
C TRP A 277 4.31 -20.65 -5.54
N SER A 278 3.14 -20.43 -6.06
CA SER A 278 2.85 -20.56 -7.48
C SER A 278 1.98 -19.40 -7.94
N ASP A 279 2.11 -19.02 -9.20
CA ASP A 279 1.28 -18.00 -9.82
C ASP A 279 1.29 -16.65 -9.08
N LEU A 280 2.52 -16.15 -8.80
CA LEU A 280 2.71 -14.89 -8.10
C LEU A 280 2.21 -13.71 -8.94
N ARG A 281 1.24 -12.95 -8.40
CA ARG A 281 0.59 -11.87 -9.13
C ARG A 281 1.59 -10.83 -9.66
N TRP A 282 2.58 -10.46 -8.88
CA TRP A 282 3.62 -9.51 -9.27
C TRP A 282 4.64 -10.05 -10.30
N GLU A 283 4.67 -11.38 -10.53
CA GLU A 283 5.57 -12.01 -11.51
C GLU A 283 4.88 -12.43 -12.81
N ARG A 284 3.53 -12.50 -12.81
CA ARG A 284 2.75 -13.01 -13.98
C ARG A 284 3.08 -12.31 -15.28
N LEU A 285 3.39 -11.04 -15.22
CA LEU A 285 3.61 -10.20 -16.38
C LEU A 285 5.09 -10.08 -16.76
N LEU A 286 6.00 -10.62 -15.95
CA LEU A 286 7.41 -10.66 -16.31
C LEU A 286 7.60 -11.53 -17.57
N PRO A 287 8.48 -11.12 -18.51
CA PRO A 287 8.86 -11.95 -19.64
C PRO A 287 9.34 -13.31 -19.15
N SER A 288 8.86 -14.39 -19.77
CA SER A 288 9.38 -15.73 -19.50
C SER A 288 10.87 -15.77 -19.80
N ALA A 289 11.70 -16.15 -18.82
CA ALA A 289 13.13 -16.29 -18.96
C ALA A 289 13.52 -17.37 -19.99
#